data_8f18f1161c346b1878831d926f786a6a
#
_entry.id   8f18f1161c346b1878831d926f786a6a
#
_cell.length_a   1.000
_cell.length_b   1.000
_cell.length_c   1.000
_cell.angle_alpha   90.00
_cell.angle_beta   90.00
_cell.angle_gamma   90.00
#
_symmetry.space_group_name_H-M   'P 1'
#
loop_
_entity.id
_entity.type
_entity.pdbx_description
1 polymer ?
#
loop_
_entity_poly.entity_id
_entity_poly.type
_entity_poly.pdbx_seq_one_letter_code
_entity_poly.pdbx_strand_id
1 'polypeptide(L)'
;MDRIRKDGMYIKRTISVMLGKGSINHNSRRFKAENIDVDRTQFNKSYCDESIKQVYHNLFDEALERYNSKQNRADRRIDNYYEKIRTSKQEKLFYEVILQIGNKDDMAAISEDGQLAAKVLDGYMTDFQNRNPNLHVFSAHLHMDEATPHLHIDFVPFTTGSKRGLDTRVSLKKALEAQGFTGGTRGDTEWSQWVKSEKEQLAQVMEQHDIEWEQLGTHDEHLSVLDYKKVQRSKEVQSIEKALGKLQQKQIDVQAVDAIEAKPVPFSSKVSLSQEDYKVLTTAAKKYVVQEKKERKLQKLLDVANKKIAQLEAKISELLRSNTNLTNQLDQFRSIRGQLDNGKLKQENAELRQQNGFFKSIIEQHGLGHLLSRKKENRQQDAR
;
A
#
# COMPACT_ATOMS: atom_id res chain seq x y z
N MET A 1 -7.82 -22.85 14.34
CA MET A 1 -8.21 -24.10 13.61
C MET A 1 -7.39 -24.14 12.34
N ASP A 2 -6.48 -25.08 12.35
CA ASP A 2 -5.35 -25.19 11.43
C ASP A 2 -5.77 -25.42 10.00
N ARG A 3 -5.45 -24.49 9.12
CA ARG A 3 -5.47 -24.72 7.66
C ARG A 3 -4.10 -25.23 7.22
N ILE A 4 -3.77 -26.44 7.60
CA ILE A 4 -2.75 -27.21 6.86
C ILE A 4 -3.38 -27.49 5.49
N ARG A 5 -2.88 -26.80 4.43
CA ARG A 5 -3.14 -27.28 3.06
C ARG A 5 -2.66 -28.72 2.99
N LYS A 6 -3.46 -29.59 2.41
CA LYS A 6 -3.34 -31.07 2.41
C LYS A 6 -1.99 -31.68 2.01
N ASP A 7 -0.98 -30.86 1.70
CA ASP A 7 0.27 -31.29 1.08
C ASP A 7 1.52 -30.95 1.90
N GLY A 8 1.39 -30.35 3.10
CA GLY A 8 2.56 -30.04 3.96
C GLY A 8 3.55 -29.02 3.37
N MET A 9 3.20 -28.29 2.33
CA MET A 9 4.09 -27.40 1.60
C MET A 9 3.91 -25.95 2.07
N TYR A 10 4.98 -25.33 2.57
CA TYR A 10 5.05 -23.90 2.88
C TYR A 10 4.76 -23.07 1.63
N ILE A 11 4.01 -21.99 1.82
CA ILE A 11 3.79 -21.00 0.77
C ILE A 11 5.08 -20.19 0.64
N LYS A 12 5.72 -20.17 -0.53
CA LYS A 12 6.91 -19.34 -0.78
C LYS A 12 6.51 -17.96 -1.29
N ARG A 13 7.02 -16.90 -0.64
CA ARG A 13 6.77 -15.51 -1.03
C ARG A 13 8.02 -14.65 -0.91
N THR A 14 8.14 -13.68 -1.80
CA THR A 14 9.22 -12.70 -1.77
C THR A 14 8.97 -11.63 -0.72
N ILE A 15 10.03 -11.00 -0.22
CA ILE A 15 9.98 -9.81 0.62
C ILE A 15 10.56 -8.63 -0.16
N SER A 16 9.78 -7.56 -0.28
CA SER A 16 10.22 -6.27 -0.79
C SER A 16 10.32 -5.25 0.34
N VAL A 17 11.48 -4.61 0.48
CA VAL A 17 11.71 -3.49 1.39
C VAL A 17 12.33 -2.36 0.59
N MET A 18 11.60 -1.26 0.46
CA MET A 18 11.95 -0.14 -0.40
C MET A 18 12.09 1.16 0.37
N LEU A 19 12.98 2.02 -0.10
CA LEU A 19 13.00 3.42 0.33
C LEU A 19 11.85 4.17 -0.37
N GLY A 20 10.91 4.67 0.41
CA GLY A 20 9.78 5.44 -0.11
C GLY A 20 10.16 6.88 -0.47
N LYS A 21 9.21 7.58 -1.09
CA LYS A 21 9.37 9.00 -1.48
C LYS A 21 8.98 9.98 -0.36
N GLY A 22 8.41 9.49 0.74
CA GLY A 22 8.00 10.30 1.88
C GLY A 22 6.73 11.13 1.61
N SER A 23 5.71 10.52 1.03
CA SER A 23 4.44 11.20 0.76
C SER A 23 3.44 11.00 1.90
N ILE A 24 3.59 11.74 3.00
CA ILE A 24 2.72 11.64 4.19
C ILE A 24 1.23 11.76 3.84
N ASN A 25 0.86 12.67 2.92
CA ASN A 25 -0.55 12.83 2.50
C ASN A 25 -1.09 11.61 1.76
N HIS A 26 -0.24 10.90 0.99
CA HIS A 26 -0.62 9.64 0.35
C HIS A 26 -0.74 8.53 1.40
N ASN A 27 0.23 8.41 2.29
CA ASN A 27 0.27 7.36 3.30
C ASN A 27 -0.94 7.46 4.26
N SER A 28 -1.29 8.68 4.69
CA SER A 28 -2.46 8.92 5.55
C SER A 28 -3.80 9.04 4.80
N ARG A 29 -3.82 8.81 3.47
CA ARG A 29 -5.02 8.95 2.61
C ARG A 29 -5.66 10.35 2.62
N ARG A 30 -4.92 11.40 3.01
CA ARG A 30 -5.33 12.80 2.78
C ARG A 30 -5.29 13.17 1.30
N PHE A 31 -4.46 12.48 0.53
CA PHE A 31 -4.44 12.51 -0.94
C PHE A 31 -4.71 11.11 -1.49
N LYS A 32 -5.67 11.00 -2.42
CA LYS A 32 -6.05 9.74 -3.08
C LYS A 32 -5.50 9.71 -4.49
N ALA A 33 -4.66 8.73 -4.80
CA ALA A 33 -4.17 8.46 -6.15
C ALA A 33 -5.18 7.62 -6.94
N GLU A 34 -5.05 7.56 -8.27
CA GLU A 34 -5.95 6.83 -9.16
C GLU A 34 -6.00 5.30 -8.92
N ASN A 35 -4.96 4.73 -8.32
CA ASN A 35 -4.85 3.31 -8.05
C ASN A 35 -5.47 2.88 -6.71
N ILE A 36 -6.07 3.82 -5.96
CA ILE A 36 -6.70 3.56 -4.68
C ILE A 36 -8.16 3.14 -4.88
N ASP A 37 -8.52 1.98 -4.36
CA ASP A 37 -9.89 1.52 -4.24
C ASP A 37 -10.53 2.12 -2.98
N VAL A 38 -11.33 3.17 -3.20
CA VAL A 38 -11.93 3.95 -2.10
C VAL A 38 -12.83 3.12 -1.20
N ASP A 39 -13.51 2.12 -1.75
CA ASP A 39 -14.43 1.25 -1.00
C ASP A 39 -13.67 0.34 -0.03
N ARG A 40 -12.37 0.12 -0.29
CA ARG A 40 -11.49 -0.69 0.55
C ARG A 40 -10.63 0.12 1.53
N THR A 41 -10.64 1.43 1.45
CA THR A 41 -9.87 2.31 2.37
C THR A 41 -10.23 2.05 3.85
N GLN A 42 -11.44 1.57 4.13
CA GLN A 42 -11.88 1.18 5.47
C GLN A 42 -11.08 -0.01 6.07
N PHE A 43 -10.39 -0.79 5.25
CA PHE A 43 -9.56 -1.93 5.69
C PHE A 43 -8.11 -1.53 5.94
N ASN A 44 -7.73 -0.29 5.63
CA ASN A 44 -6.43 0.24 5.98
C ASN A 44 -6.31 0.35 7.50
N LYS A 45 -5.09 0.17 8.01
CA LYS A 45 -4.80 0.33 9.43
C LYS A 45 -3.78 1.45 9.61
N SER A 46 -4.09 2.41 10.47
CA SER A 46 -3.16 3.45 10.90
C SER A 46 -2.64 3.10 12.30
N TYR A 47 -1.33 3.10 12.48
CA TYR A 47 -0.66 2.83 13.75
C TYR A 47 -0.33 4.13 14.48
N CYS A 48 0.17 5.12 13.74
CA CYS A 48 0.41 6.47 14.23
C CYS A 48 0.33 7.46 13.05
N ASP A 49 0.00 8.72 13.34
CA ASP A 49 -0.02 9.84 12.38
C ASP A 49 0.21 11.15 13.16
N GLU A 50 1.46 11.36 13.59
CA GLU A 50 1.87 12.52 14.37
C GLU A 50 2.36 13.65 13.47
N SER A 51 2.27 14.88 13.95
CA SER A 51 2.86 16.02 13.25
C SER A 51 4.38 15.95 13.30
N ILE A 52 5.03 15.86 12.14
CA ILE A 52 6.51 15.84 12.06
C ILE A 52 7.13 17.08 12.73
N LYS A 53 6.47 18.24 12.72
CA LYS A 53 6.97 19.45 13.41
C LYS A 53 6.96 19.24 14.91
N GLN A 54 5.90 18.63 15.46
CA GLN A 54 5.85 18.32 16.90
C GLN A 54 6.92 17.30 17.28
N VAL A 55 7.14 16.30 16.45
CA VAL A 55 8.21 15.30 16.66
C VAL A 55 9.59 15.98 16.71
N TYR A 56 9.84 16.96 15.83
CA TYR A 56 11.08 17.72 15.86
C TYR A 56 11.26 18.53 17.14
N HIS A 57 10.19 19.15 17.64
CA HIS A 57 10.19 19.83 18.93
C HIS A 57 10.53 18.86 20.06
N ASN A 58 9.85 17.72 20.11
CA ASN A 58 10.04 16.73 21.16
C ASN A 58 11.46 16.14 21.16
N LEU A 59 12.06 15.91 19.99
CA LEU A 59 13.36 15.26 19.88
C LEU A 59 14.54 16.23 20.02
N PHE A 60 14.40 17.49 19.59
CA PHE A 60 15.56 18.33 19.35
C PHE A 60 15.57 19.68 20.09
N ASP A 61 14.46 20.16 20.66
CA ASP A 61 14.42 21.50 21.28
C ASP A 61 15.41 21.63 22.44
N GLU A 62 15.50 20.65 23.33
CA GLU A 62 16.48 20.69 24.42
C GLU A 62 17.93 20.71 23.90
N ALA A 63 18.23 19.95 22.84
CA ALA A 63 19.55 19.94 22.23
C ALA A 63 19.84 21.27 21.51
N LEU A 64 18.81 21.87 20.92
CA LEU A 64 18.86 23.18 20.29
C LEU A 64 19.17 24.29 21.31
N GLU A 65 18.49 24.28 22.45
CA GLU A 65 18.74 25.22 23.54
C GLU A 65 20.19 25.09 24.09
N ARG A 66 20.62 23.84 24.36
CA ARG A 66 22.03 23.56 24.79
C ARG A 66 23.06 24.01 23.74
N TYR A 67 22.74 23.86 22.46
CA TYR A 67 23.61 24.34 21.39
C TYR A 67 23.66 25.87 21.35
N ASN A 68 22.51 26.53 21.34
CA ASN A 68 22.38 27.99 21.20
C ASN A 68 22.97 28.72 22.39
N SER A 69 22.88 28.18 23.62
CA SER A 69 23.48 28.77 24.83
C SER A 69 24.99 28.85 24.77
N LYS A 70 25.65 27.98 24.00
CA LYS A 70 27.09 27.95 23.79
C LYS A 70 27.58 28.90 22.68
N GLN A 71 26.62 29.52 21.91
CA GLN A 71 26.99 30.40 20.80
C GLN A 71 27.05 31.85 21.23
N ASN A 72 28.26 32.42 21.22
CA ASN A 72 28.48 33.84 21.50
C ASN A 72 28.00 34.76 20.36
N ARG A 73 27.95 34.25 19.13
CA ARG A 73 27.56 35.00 17.94
C ARG A 73 26.15 34.64 17.52
N ALA A 74 25.30 35.64 17.28
CA ALA A 74 23.90 35.47 16.89
C ALA A 74 23.76 34.73 15.56
N ASP A 75 24.64 34.99 14.59
CA ASP A 75 24.63 34.34 13.27
C ASP A 75 24.93 32.83 13.28
N ARG A 76 25.41 32.29 14.42
CA ARG A 76 25.63 30.85 14.62
C ARG A 76 24.50 30.16 15.35
N ARG A 77 23.57 30.92 15.90
CA ARG A 77 22.37 30.35 16.53
C ARG A 77 21.40 29.83 15.50
N ILE A 78 20.67 28.82 15.88
CA ILE A 78 19.67 28.18 15.05
C ILE A 78 18.31 28.51 15.66
N ASP A 79 17.46 29.23 14.94
CA ASP A 79 16.14 29.63 15.43
C ASP A 79 15.14 28.47 15.36
N ASN A 80 15.21 27.69 14.28
CA ASN A 80 14.31 26.56 14.06
C ASN A 80 15.06 25.39 13.42
N TYR A 81 15.17 24.27 14.16
CA TYR A 81 15.92 23.11 13.69
C TYR A 81 15.21 22.36 12.57
N TYR A 82 13.87 22.30 12.59
CA TYR A 82 13.07 21.71 11.50
C TYR A 82 13.37 22.43 10.17
N GLU A 83 13.29 23.77 10.16
CA GLU A 83 13.55 24.56 8.95
C GLU A 83 15.01 24.42 8.49
N LYS A 84 15.96 24.33 9.41
CA LYS A 84 17.37 24.06 9.08
C LYS A 84 17.53 22.73 8.34
N ILE A 85 16.89 21.65 8.81
CA ILE A 85 16.97 20.36 8.15
C ILE A 85 16.18 20.38 6.84
N ARG A 86 15.01 21.01 6.78
CA ARG A 86 14.19 21.14 5.56
C ARG A 86 14.95 21.77 4.39
N THR A 87 15.83 22.72 4.69
CA THR A 87 16.67 23.41 3.69
C THR A 87 18.05 22.76 3.51
N SER A 88 18.36 21.72 4.24
CA SER A 88 19.65 21.02 4.15
C SER A 88 19.77 20.24 2.83
N LYS A 89 20.97 20.22 2.27
CA LYS A 89 21.32 19.36 1.13
C LYS A 89 21.89 17.99 1.55
N GLN A 90 22.22 17.82 2.83
CA GLN A 90 22.90 16.62 3.34
C GLN A 90 21.95 15.71 4.12
N GLU A 91 20.99 16.28 4.85
CA GLU A 91 20.06 15.53 5.68
C GLU A 91 18.63 15.71 5.16
N LYS A 92 17.81 14.68 5.31
CA LYS A 92 16.36 14.72 5.02
C LYS A 92 15.61 14.90 6.32
N LEU A 93 14.41 15.51 6.24
CA LEU A 93 13.54 15.66 7.41
C LEU A 93 13.17 14.31 8.02
N PHE A 94 12.92 13.33 7.18
CA PHE A 94 12.54 11.97 7.56
C PHE A 94 12.82 11.00 6.42
N TYR A 95 12.67 9.73 6.70
CA TYR A 95 12.78 8.64 5.73
C TYR A 95 11.52 7.78 5.81
N GLU A 96 11.17 7.20 4.69
CA GLU A 96 10.08 6.25 4.55
C GLU A 96 10.65 4.90 4.15
N VAL A 97 10.16 3.84 4.77
CA VAL A 97 10.37 2.47 4.30
C VAL A 97 9.02 1.84 3.98
N ILE A 98 8.96 1.14 2.84
CA ILE A 98 7.77 0.42 2.39
C ILE A 98 8.09 -1.07 2.41
N LEU A 99 7.26 -1.85 3.11
CA LEU A 99 7.40 -3.30 3.20
C LEU A 99 6.21 -3.98 2.51
N GLN A 100 6.50 -5.01 1.72
CA GLN A 100 5.50 -5.80 1.02
C GLN A 100 5.92 -7.26 0.97
N ILE A 101 4.94 -8.16 1.05
CA ILE A 101 5.11 -9.61 0.89
C ILE A 101 4.47 -10.02 -0.44
N GLY A 102 5.22 -10.73 -1.29
CA GLY A 102 4.75 -11.16 -2.61
C GLY A 102 4.39 -10.00 -3.54
N ASN A 103 3.47 -10.24 -4.45
CA ASN A 103 3.01 -9.28 -5.47
C ASN A 103 1.50 -9.44 -5.73
N LYS A 104 0.96 -8.68 -6.69
CA LYS A 104 -0.47 -8.67 -7.04
C LYS A 104 -1.00 -10.01 -7.55
N ASP A 105 -0.14 -10.89 -8.06
CA ASP A 105 -0.55 -12.17 -8.66
C ASP A 105 -0.65 -13.30 -7.61
N ASP A 106 0.08 -13.15 -6.49
CA ASP A 106 0.17 -14.16 -5.43
C ASP A 106 -0.29 -13.69 -4.05
N MET A 107 -0.33 -12.36 -3.80
CA MET A 107 -0.76 -11.73 -2.54
C MET A 107 -1.71 -10.53 -2.81
N ALA A 108 -2.65 -10.68 -3.75
CA ALA A 108 -3.62 -9.62 -4.03
C ALA A 108 -4.42 -9.24 -2.78
N ALA A 109 -4.56 -7.95 -2.50
CA ALA A 109 -5.21 -7.45 -1.28
C ALA A 109 -6.68 -7.91 -1.09
N ILE A 110 -7.34 -8.32 -2.18
CA ILE A 110 -8.71 -8.87 -2.15
C ILE A 110 -8.76 -10.38 -1.87
N SER A 111 -7.62 -11.08 -1.92
CA SER A 111 -7.53 -12.53 -1.73
C SER A 111 -7.36 -12.92 -0.26
N GLU A 112 -7.58 -14.19 0.07
CA GLU A 112 -7.27 -14.75 1.39
C GLU A 112 -5.76 -14.67 1.68
N ASP A 113 -4.91 -14.89 0.67
CA ASP A 113 -3.46 -14.76 0.81
C ASP A 113 -3.04 -13.29 1.06
N GLY A 114 -3.73 -12.31 0.45
CA GLY A 114 -3.53 -10.91 0.75
C GLY A 114 -3.92 -10.52 2.18
N GLN A 115 -5.03 -11.08 2.71
CA GLN A 115 -5.41 -10.89 4.12
C GLN A 115 -4.37 -11.52 5.06
N LEU A 116 -3.77 -12.65 4.68
CA LEU A 116 -2.67 -13.27 5.42
C LEU A 116 -1.42 -12.37 5.40
N ALA A 117 -1.05 -11.81 4.24
CA ALA A 117 0.06 -10.86 4.14
C ALA A 117 -0.16 -9.63 5.03
N ALA A 118 -1.38 -9.07 5.06
CA ALA A 118 -1.72 -7.96 5.93
C ALA A 118 -1.55 -8.31 7.41
N LYS A 119 -1.97 -9.51 7.83
CA LYS A 119 -1.80 -9.99 9.20
C LYS A 119 -0.32 -10.14 9.59
N VAL A 120 0.52 -10.64 8.69
CA VAL A 120 1.96 -10.75 8.89
C VAL A 120 2.62 -9.37 9.02
N LEU A 121 2.27 -8.42 8.13
CA LEU A 121 2.76 -7.04 8.19
C LEU A 121 2.30 -6.32 9.47
N ASP A 122 1.10 -6.59 9.93
CA ASP A 122 0.57 -6.08 11.21
C ASP A 122 1.39 -6.60 12.39
N GLY A 123 1.65 -7.90 12.43
CA GLY A 123 2.51 -8.52 13.46
C GLY A 123 3.94 -7.97 13.44
N TYR A 124 4.52 -7.78 12.25
CA TYR A 124 5.84 -7.18 12.09
C TYR A 124 5.90 -5.74 12.65
N MET A 125 4.87 -4.92 12.38
CA MET A 125 4.84 -3.53 12.82
C MET A 125 4.81 -3.40 14.35
N THR A 126 4.19 -4.34 15.06
CA THR A 126 3.97 -4.29 16.51
C THR A 126 5.27 -4.04 17.29
N ASP A 127 6.40 -4.61 16.84
CA ASP A 127 7.69 -4.50 17.53
C ASP A 127 8.71 -3.63 16.81
N PHE A 128 8.34 -2.96 15.73
CA PHE A 128 9.25 -2.18 14.89
C PHE A 128 9.96 -1.07 15.68
N GLN A 129 9.25 -0.29 16.48
CA GLN A 129 9.84 0.82 17.23
C GLN A 129 10.84 0.32 18.30
N ASN A 130 10.55 -0.82 18.95
CA ASN A 130 11.45 -1.40 19.95
C ASN A 130 12.75 -1.90 19.32
N ARG A 131 12.68 -2.52 18.14
CA ARG A 131 13.87 -2.95 17.39
C ARG A 131 14.67 -1.77 16.85
N ASN A 132 14.01 -0.63 16.63
CA ASN A 132 14.60 0.54 15.98
C ASN A 132 14.56 1.79 16.89
N PRO A 133 15.23 1.78 18.05
CA PRO A 133 15.12 2.85 19.06
C PRO A 133 15.62 4.22 18.58
N ASN A 134 16.50 4.26 17.57
CA ASN A 134 17.04 5.49 16.99
C ASN A 134 16.27 5.97 15.73
N LEU A 135 15.19 5.29 15.36
CA LEU A 135 14.28 5.65 14.27
C LEU A 135 12.92 5.99 14.88
N HIS A 136 12.67 7.27 15.19
CA HIS A 136 11.39 7.67 15.77
C HIS A 136 10.28 7.62 14.72
N VAL A 137 9.41 6.62 14.81
CA VAL A 137 8.26 6.44 13.91
C VAL A 137 7.18 7.47 14.27
N PHE A 138 6.77 8.29 13.30
CA PHE A 138 5.74 9.30 13.50
C PHE A 138 4.51 9.11 12.62
N SER A 139 4.64 8.32 11.54
CA SER A 139 3.54 7.98 10.66
C SER A 139 3.72 6.55 10.17
N ALA A 140 2.72 5.70 10.38
CA ALA A 140 2.77 4.31 9.92
C ALA A 140 1.37 3.82 9.53
N HIS A 141 1.26 3.26 8.30
CA HIS A 141 -0.01 2.87 7.71
C HIS A 141 0.13 1.57 6.93
N LEU A 142 -0.75 0.63 7.19
CA LEU A 142 -0.93 -0.58 6.38
C LEU A 142 -2.06 -0.32 5.38
N HIS A 143 -1.74 -0.42 4.10
CA HIS A 143 -2.69 -0.21 3.01
C HIS A 143 -3.23 -1.53 2.49
N MET A 144 -4.56 -1.61 2.43
CA MET A 144 -5.35 -2.72 1.88
C MET A 144 -6.18 -2.29 0.66
N ASP A 145 -6.13 -1.03 0.31
CA ASP A 145 -6.92 -0.39 -0.75
C ASP A 145 -6.17 -0.23 -2.08
N GLU A 146 -5.03 -0.87 -2.19
CA GLU A 146 -4.27 -0.99 -3.45
C GLU A 146 -4.17 -2.46 -3.89
N ALA A 147 -3.37 -2.74 -4.93
CA ALA A 147 -3.29 -4.07 -5.53
C ALA A 147 -2.77 -5.15 -4.57
N THR A 148 -1.79 -4.81 -3.73
CA THR A 148 -1.13 -5.72 -2.77
C THR A 148 -1.04 -5.04 -1.41
N PRO A 149 -1.24 -5.74 -0.28
CA PRO A 149 -1.02 -5.19 1.04
C PRO A 149 0.43 -4.72 1.20
N HIS A 150 0.61 -3.51 1.71
CA HIS A 150 1.94 -2.98 1.99
C HIS A 150 1.91 -2.01 3.16
N LEU A 151 3.02 -1.95 3.88
CA LEU A 151 3.18 -1.16 5.08
C LEU A 151 4.11 0.01 4.81
N HIS A 152 3.64 1.24 5.01
CA HIS A 152 4.42 2.46 5.01
C HIS A 152 4.83 2.82 6.42
N ILE A 153 6.13 3.08 6.64
CA ILE A 153 6.66 3.52 7.93
C ILE A 153 7.52 4.75 7.69
N ASP A 154 7.06 5.90 8.15
CA ASP A 154 7.77 7.17 8.12
C ASP A 154 8.44 7.42 9.47
N PHE A 155 9.73 7.71 9.49
CA PHE A 155 10.51 7.90 10.72
C PHE A 155 11.54 9.01 10.63
N VAL A 156 11.79 9.66 11.75
CA VAL A 156 12.89 10.61 11.95
C VAL A 156 14.07 9.87 12.56
N PRO A 157 15.19 9.70 11.83
CA PRO A 157 16.40 9.09 12.40
C PRO A 157 17.14 10.09 13.24
N PHE A 158 17.51 9.73 14.45
CA PHE A 158 18.26 10.62 15.35
C PHE A 158 19.42 9.90 16.04
N THR A 159 20.39 10.68 16.42
CA THR A 159 21.54 10.22 17.20
C THR A 159 21.82 11.19 18.34
N THR A 160 22.34 10.69 19.44
CA THR A 160 22.74 11.45 20.63
C THR A 160 24.25 11.48 20.78
N GLY A 161 24.76 12.37 21.62
CA GLY A 161 26.20 12.45 21.95
C GLY A 161 27.08 12.96 20.81
N SER A 162 26.53 13.66 19.81
CA SER A 162 27.32 14.24 18.73
C SER A 162 28.26 15.34 19.22
N LYS A 163 29.52 15.27 18.80
CA LYS A 163 30.55 16.28 19.17
C LYS A 163 30.49 17.57 18.34
N ARG A 164 29.82 17.54 17.18
CA ARG A 164 29.67 18.67 16.25
C ARG A 164 28.19 18.99 16.02
N GLY A 165 27.84 20.27 16.10
CA GLY A 165 26.44 20.73 15.97
C GLY A 165 25.66 20.45 17.25
N LEU A 166 24.35 20.11 17.09
CA LEU A 166 23.52 19.64 18.21
C LEU A 166 24.06 18.30 18.72
N ASP A 167 24.03 18.09 20.04
CA ASP A 167 24.38 16.81 20.65
C ASP A 167 23.34 15.70 20.31
N THR A 168 22.06 16.06 20.22
CA THR A 168 21.01 15.23 19.61
C THR A 168 20.63 15.84 18.27
N ARG A 169 20.75 15.07 17.18
CA ARG A 169 20.54 15.58 15.83
C ARG A 169 20.04 14.52 14.86
N VAL A 170 19.46 14.97 13.75
CA VAL A 170 19.09 14.09 12.64
C VAL A 170 20.34 13.50 11.99
N SER A 171 20.39 12.20 11.83
CA SER A 171 21.37 11.50 11.02
C SER A 171 20.99 10.04 10.83
N LEU A 172 20.61 9.63 9.62
CA LEU A 172 20.30 8.22 9.33
C LEU A 172 21.51 7.33 9.57
N LYS A 173 22.66 7.72 9.01
CA LYS A 173 23.90 6.95 9.15
C LYS A 173 24.24 6.68 10.63
N LYS A 174 24.25 7.73 11.46
CA LYS A 174 24.61 7.59 12.88
C LYS A 174 23.54 6.88 13.71
N ALA A 175 22.27 7.02 13.34
CA ALA A 175 21.18 6.27 13.95
C ALA A 175 21.34 4.77 13.73
N LEU A 176 21.68 4.37 12.51
CA LEU A 176 21.91 2.95 12.16
C LEU A 176 23.22 2.42 12.74
N GLU A 177 24.31 3.22 12.73
CA GLU A 177 25.57 2.84 13.41
C GLU A 177 25.34 2.59 14.91
N ALA A 178 24.52 3.39 15.59
CA ALA A 178 24.18 3.19 16.99
C ALA A 178 23.41 1.89 17.26
N GLN A 179 22.76 1.36 16.25
CA GLN A 179 22.05 0.06 16.27
C GLN A 179 22.95 -1.12 15.82
N GLY A 180 24.23 -0.86 15.52
CA GLY A 180 25.21 -1.89 15.14
C GLY A 180 25.44 -2.07 13.64
N PHE A 181 24.77 -1.28 12.78
CA PHE A 181 24.98 -1.32 11.34
C PHE A 181 26.08 -0.35 10.92
N THR A 182 27.30 -0.85 10.81
CA THR A 182 28.49 0.00 10.63
C THR A 182 28.86 0.29 9.17
N GLY A 183 28.17 -0.38 8.22
CA GLY A 183 28.54 -0.31 6.81
C GLY A 183 29.92 -0.94 6.56
N GLY A 184 30.52 -0.64 5.44
CA GLY A 184 31.84 -1.13 5.11
C GLY A 184 32.28 -0.75 3.71
N THR A 185 31.50 -1.08 2.70
CA THR A 185 31.80 -0.82 1.29
C THR A 185 30.68 -0.04 0.61
N ARG A 186 30.90 0.36 -0.65
CA ARG A 186 29.88 1.05 -1.45
C ARG A 186 28.60 0.22 -1.62
N GLY A 187 28.69 -1.11 -1.62
CA GLY A 187 27.54 -2.03 -1.76
C GLY A 187 27.00 -2.54 -0.41
N ASP A 188 27.75 -2.36 0.67
CA ASP A 188 27.39 -2.80 2.02
C ASP A 188 27.38 -1.59 2.96
N THR A 189 26.33 -0.79 2.84
CA THR A 189 26.11 0.43 3.62
C THR A 189 25.34 0.13 4.89
N GLU A 190 25.33 1.06 5.85
CA GLU A 190 24.51 0.97 7.06
C GLU A 190 23.04 0.70 6.72
N TRP A 191 22.53 1.36 5.68
CA TRP A 191 21.17 1.18 5.18
C TRP A 191 20.94 -0.24 4.62
N SER A 192 21.85 -0.76 3.77
CA SER A 192 21.68 -2.09 3.19
C SER A 192 21.73 -3.20 4.24
N GLN A 193 22.60 -3.06 5.26
CA GLN A 193 22.66 -3.98 6.38
C GLN A 193 21.38 -3.95 7.21
N TRP A 194 20.87 -2.76 7.50
CA TRP A 194 19.60 -2.60 8.21
C TRP A 194 18.43 -3.19 7.43
N VAL A 195 18.30 -2.89 6.13
CA VAL A 195 17.25 -3.46 5.26
C VAL A 195 17.31 -4.99 5.25
N LYS A 196 18.52 -5.57 5.21
CA LYS A 196 18.69 -7.03 5.28
C LYS A 196 18.18 -7.57 6.61
N SER A 197 18.55 -6.94 7.72
CA SER A 197 18.09 -7.31 9.06
C SER A 197 16.56 -7.22 9.17
N GLU A 198 15.93 -6.15 8.67
CA GLU A 198 14.47 -6.00 8.73
C GLU A 198 13.75 -7.02 7.81
N LYS A 199 14.35 -7.43 6.68
CA LYS A 199 13.83 -8.55 5.89
C LYS A 199 13.88 -9.87 6.67
N GLU A 200 14.95 -10.12 7.41
CA GLU A 200 15.08 -11.31 8.25
C GLU A 200 14.05 -11.31 9.40
N GLN A 201 13.78 -10.14 10.00
CA GLN A 201 12.71 -10.00 11.00
C GLN A 201 11.33 -10.26 10.40
N LEU A 202 11.05 -9.71 9.21
CA LEU A 202 9.78 -9.97 8.53
C LEU A 202 9.65 -11.45 8.15
N ALA A 203 10.74 -12.10 7.70
CA ALA A 203 10.74 -13.52 7.40
C ALA A 203 10.42 -14.39 8.64
N GLN A 204 10.92 -14.03 9.82
CA GLN A 204 10.56 -14.72 11.08
C GLN A 204 9.06 -14.62 11.39
N VAL A 205 8.44 -13.46 11.13
CA VAL A 205 6.99 -13.32 11.31
C VAL A 205 6.23 -14.11 10.23
N MET A 206 6.74 -14.17 9.00
CA MET A 206 6.16 -14.98 7.91
C MET A 206 6.17 -16.48 8.27
N GLU A 207 7.26 -16.99 8.82
CA GLU A 207 7.39 -18.41 9.26
C GLU A 207 6.34 -18.79 10.31
N GLN A 208 5.97 -17.87 11.22
CA GLN A 208 4.89 -18.09 12.20
C GLN A 208 3.50 -18.26 11.55
N HIS A 209 3.41 -17.93 10.27
CA HIS A 209 2.20 -18.03 9.45
C HIS A 209 2.33 -19.01 8.28
N ASP A 210 3.27 -19.96 8.36
CA ASP A 210 3.54 -20.98 7.34
C ASP A 210 3.92 -20.41 5.96
N ILE A 211 4.56 -19.22 5.94
CA ILE A 211 5.09 -18.59 4.74
C ILE A 211 6.62 -18.59 4.77
N GLU A 212 7.24 -19.24 3.78
CA GLU A 212 8.69 -19.26 3.60
C GLU A 212 9.15 -18.05 2.76
N TRP A 213 10.22 -17.37 3.16
CA TRP A 213 10.81 -16.31 2.37
C TRP A 213 11.54 -16.86 1.14
N GLU A 214 11.05 -16.53 -0.05
CA GLU A 214 11.68 -16.82 -1.31
C GLU A 214 12.68 -15.72 -1.70
N GLN A 215 13.97 -16.09 -1.76
CA GLN A 215 15.04 -15.18 -2.18
C GLN A 215 15.36 -15.41 -3.66
N LEU A 216 14.87 -14.54 -4.54
CA LEU A 216 15.08 -14.69 -5.99
C LEU A 216 16.51 -14.33 -6.43
N GLY A 217 17.31 -13.68 -5.58
CA GLY A 217 18.66 -13.21 -5.93
C GLY A 217 18.69 -12.14 -7.04
N THR A 218 17.52 -11.64 -7.45
CA THR A 218 17.40 -10.58 -8.43
C THR A 218 17.52 -9.23 -7.75
N HIS A 219 18.29 -8.33 -8.37
CA HIS A 219 18.33 -6.92 -8.02
C HIS A 219 17.47 -6.14 -9.00
N ASP A 220 16.18 -6.51 -9.12
CA ASP A 220 15.25 -5.79 -9.99
C ASP A 220 15.10 -4.35 -9.49
N GLU A 221 15.46 -3.39 -10.33
CA GLU A 221 15.20 -1.98 -10.04
C GLU A 221 13.69 -1.76 -9.95
N HIS A 222 13.26 -1.13 -8.86
CA HIS A 222 11.86 -0.73 -8.73
C HIS A 222 11.53 0.32 -9.79
N LEU A 223 10.79 -0.13 -10.80
CA LEU A 223 10.27 0.73 -11.85
C LEU A 223 9.29 1.74 -11.23
N SER A 224 9.33 2.98 -11.70
CA SER A 224 8.25 3.93 -11.42
C SER A 224 6.92 3.36 -11.92
N VAL A 225 5.79 3.79 -11.36
CA VAL A 225 4.45 3.38 -11.81
C VAL A 225 4.29 3.59 -13.33
N LEU A 226 4.87 4.67 -13.87
CA LEU A 226 4.86 4.95 -15.30
C LEU A 226 5.72 3.96 -16.09
N ASP A 227 6.91 3.62 -15.62
CA ASP A 227 7.79 2.67 -16.31
C ASP A 227 7.25 1.25 -16.21
N TYR A 228 6.66 0.87 -15.08
CA TYR A 228 5.94 -0.39 -14.95
C TYR A 228 4.77 -0.47 -15.96
N LYS A 229 3.94 0.57 -16.07
CA LYS A 229 2.85 0.64 -17.06
C LYS A 229 3.39 0.54 -18.50
N LYS A 230 4.54 1.16 -18.82
CA LYS A 230 5.20 1.03 -20.14
C LYS A 230 5.62 -0.41 -20.43
N VAL A 231 6.28 -1.06 -19.45
CA VAL A 231 6.71 -2.46 -19.61
C VAL A 231 5.51 -3.39 -19.81
N GLN A 232 4.43 -3.22 -19.04
CA GLN A 232 3.21 -4.01 -19.20
C GLN A 232 2.58 -3.80 -20.58
N ARG A 233 2.43 -2.56 -21.04
CA ARG A 233 1.92 -2.26 -22.38
C ARG A 233 2.82 -2.84 -23.50
N SER A 234 4.14 -2.80 -23.33
CA SER A 234 5.06 -3.42 -24.29
C SER A 234 4.84 -4.94 -24.39
N LYS A 235 4.63 -5.62 -23.25
CA LYS A 235 4.29 -7.06 -23.22
C LYS A 235 2.94 -7.35 -23.89
N GLU A 236 1.93 -6.49 -23.67
CA GLU A 236 0.63 -6.60 -24.33
C GLU A 236 0.75 -6.44 -25.84
N VAL A 237 1.48 -5.42 -26.32
CA VAL A 237 1.74 -5.21 -27.75
C VAL A 237 2.42 -6.41 -28.37
N GLN A 238 3.48 -6.95 -27.73
CA GLN A 238 4.16 -8.16 -28.22
C GLN A 238 3.23 -9.38 -28.30
N SER A 239 2.29 -9.52 -27.35
CA SER A 239 1.31 -10.59 -27.36
C SER A 239 0.32 -10.45 -28.54
N ILE A 240 -0.12 -9.21 -28.82
CA ILE A 240 -0.99 -8.87 -29.95
C ILE A 240 -0.26 -9.09 -31.27
N GLU A 241 0.98 -8.67 -31.39
CA GLU A 241 1.82 -8.91 -32.60
C GLU A 241 1.98 -10.39 -32.90
N LYS A 242 2.26 -11.21 -31.86
CA LYS A 242 2.30 -12.68 -32.03
C LYS A 242 0.96 -13.27 -32.44
N ALA A 243 -0.16 -12.76 -31.93
CA ALA A 243 -1.50 -13.18 -32.32
C ALA A 243 -1.81 -12.78 -33.78
N LEU A 244 -1.45 -11.56 -34.17
CA LEU A 244 -1.60 -11.05 -35.54
C LEU A 244 -0.78 -11.88 -36.54
N GLY A 245 0.47 -12.19 -36.23
CA GLY A 245 1.31 -13.05 -37.04
C GLY A 245 0.71 -14.43 -37.28
N LYS A 246 0.09 -15.03 -36.24
CA LYS A 246 -0.65 -16.30 -36.37
C LYS A 246 -1.90 -16.19 -37.26
N LEU A 247 -2.60 -15.06 -37.21
CA LEU A 247 -3.75 -14.82 -38.08
C LEU A 247 -3.35 -14.62 -39.52
N GLN A 248 -2.28 -13.87 -39.79
CA GLN A 248 -1.71 -13.67 -41.14
C GLN A 248 -1.26 -15.02 -41.73
N GLN A 249 -0.59 -15.88 -40.96
CA GLN A 249 -0.22 -17.22 -41.40
C GLN A 249 -1.44 -18.08 -41.78
N LYS A 250 -2.53 -17.99 -41.04
CA LYS A 250 -3.78 -18.67 -41.37
C LYS A 250 -4.40 -18.17 -42.65
N GLN A 251 -4.33 -16.88 -42.91
CA GLN A 251 -4.83 -16.26 -44.16
C GLN A 251 -4.04 -16.74 -45.40
N ILE A 252 -2.72 -16.90 -45.29
CA ILE A 252 -1.88 -17.47 -46.34
C ILE A 252 -2.26 -18.92 -46.62
N ASP A 253 -2.51 -19.74 -45.56
CA ASP A 253 -2.94 -21.14 -45.71
C ASP A 253 -4.28 -21.24 -46.44
N VAL A 254 -5.25 -20.33 -46.24
CA VAL A 254 -6.52 -20.27 -46.95
C VAL A 254 -6.34 -19.91 -48.43
N GLN A 255 -5.58 -18.85 -48.72
CA GLN A 255 -5.30 -18.43 -50.09
C GLN A 255 -4.61 -19.53 -50.90
N ALA A 256 -3.73 -20.32 -50.30
CA ALA A 256 -3.09 -21.46 -50.97
C ALA A 256 -4.10 -22.58 -51.33
N VAL A 257 -5.17 -22.74 -50.51
CA VAL A 257 -6.25 -23.70 -50.84
C VAL A 257 -7.17 -23.16 -51.94
N ASP A 258 -7.48 -21.85 -51.89
CA ASP A 258 -8.33 -21.20 -52.90
C ASP A 258 -7.69 -21.14 -54.30
N ALA A 259 -6.37 -21.18 -54.36
CA ALA A 259 -5.59 -21.17 -55.61
C ALA A 259 -5.52 -22.55 -56.30
N ILE A 260 -6.10 -23.61 -55.70
CA ILE A 260 -6.06 -24.95 -56.25
C ILE A 260 -7.08 -25.08 -57.39
N GLU A 261 -6.62 -25.35 -58.61
CA GLU A 261 -7.47 -25.63 -59.77
C GLU A 261 -7.62 -27.13 -60.03
N ALA A 262 -8.86 -27.58 -59.89
CA ALA A 262 -9.24 -28.95 -60.21
C ALA A 262 -9.63 -29.07 -61.72
N LYS A 263 -8.95 -29.93 -62.49
CA LYS A 263 -9.21 -30.17 -63.91
C LYS A 263 -10.14 -31.36 -64.08
N PRO A 264 -11.28 -31.25 -64.81
CA PRO A 264 -12.14 -32.37 -65.09
C PRO A 264 -11.42 -33.40 -65.95
N VAL A 265 -11.63 -34.69 -65.64
CA VAL A 265 -11.13 -35.80 -66.44
C VAL A 265 -12.17 -36.11 -67.54
N PRO A 266 -11.81 -36.04 -68.85
CA PRO A 266 -12.79 -36.34 -69.94
C PRO A 266 -13.44 -37.68 -69.77
N PHE A 267 -14.77 -37.71 -70.02
CA PHE A 267 -15.62 -38.91 -69.93
C PHE A 267 -15.69 -39.56 -68.52
N SER A 268 -15.44 -38.79 -67.44
CA SER A 268 -15.45 -39.27 -66.07
C SER A 268 -16.05 -38.22 -65.14
N SER A 269 -16.69 -38.65 -64.04
CA SER A 269 -17.05 -37.75 -62.92
C SER A 269 -15.88 -37.40 -62.00
N LYS A 270 -14.66 -37.75 -62.38
CA LYS A 270 -13.43 -37.50 -61.58
C LYS A 270 -12.81 -36.17 -61.95
N VAL A 271 -12.10 -35.60 -60.97
CA VAL A 271 -11.24 -34.44 -61.19
C VAL A 271 -9.78 -34.83 -60.93
N SER A 272 -8.84 -34.22 -61.70
CA SER A 272 -7.42 -34.39 -61.50
C SER A 272 -6.84 -33.15 -60.82
N LEU A 273 -5.96 -33.38 -59.86
CA LEU A 273 -5.19 -32.40 -59.14
C LEU A 273 -3.71 -32.69 -59.32
N SER A 274 -2.88 -31.69 -59.23
CA SER A 274 -1.43 -31.89 -59.12
C SER A 274 -1.10 -32.62 -57.78
N GLN A 275 0.02 -33.32 -57.76
CA GLN A 275 0.40 -34.02 -56.52
C GLN A 275 0.71 -33.03 -55.38
N GLU A 276 1.13 -31.80 -55.70
CA GLU A 276 1.37 -30.73 -54.73
C GLU A 276 0.06 -30.18 -54.19
N ASP A 277 -0.92 -29.87 -55.06
CA ASP A 277 -2.22 -29.40 -54.68
C ASP A 277 -2.97 -30.42 -53.80
N TYR A 278 -2.87 -31.70 -54.13
CA TYR A 278 -3.41 -32.79 -53.33
C TYR A 278 -2.82 -32.81 -51.91
N LYS A 279 -1.47 -32.59 -51.78
CA LYS A 279 -0.82 -32.50 -50.46
C LYS A 279 -1.26 -31.27 -49.67
N VAL A 280 -1.44 -30.13 -50.34
CA VAL A 280 -1.94 -28.90 -49.72
C VAL A 280 -3.35 -29.12 -49.21
N LEU A 281 -4.25 -29.68 -50.01
CA LEU A 281 -5.63 -29.93 -49.66
C LEU A 281 -5.77 -30.93 -48.51
N THR A 282 -5.01 -32.04 -48.56
CA THR A 282 -5.03 -33.05 -47.49
C THR A 282 -4.49 -32.52 -46.17
N THR A 283 -3.47 -31.67 -46.24
CA THR A 283 -2.90 -31.01 -45.07
C THR A 283 -3.88 -30.01 -44.47
N ALA A 284 -4.51 -29.18 -45.29
CA ALA A 284 -5.58 -28.26 -44.86
C ALA A 284 -6.79 -29.01 -44.25
N ALA A 285 -7.24 -30.08 -44.89
CA ALA A 285 -8.31 -30.89 -44.33
C ALA A 285 -7.97 -31.50 -42.97
N LYS A 286 -6.79 -32.03 -42.80
CA LYS A 286 -6.32 -32.54 -41.48
C LYS A 286 -6.25 -31.45 -40.43
N LYS A 287 -5.73 -30.26 -40.76
CA LYS A 287 -5.72 -29.10 -39.87
C LYS A 287 -7.14 -28.68 -39.49
N TYR A 288 -8.06 -28.64 -40.44
CA TYR A 288 -9.45 -28.27 -40.20
C TYR A 288 -10.16 -29.22 -39.20
N VAL A 289 -10.04 -30.54 -39.40
CA VAL A 289 -10.67 -31.53 -38.49
C VAL A 289 -10.11 -31.40 -37.04
N VAL A 290 -8.82 -31.11 -36.90
CA VAL A 290 -8.21 -30.88 -35.56
C VAL A 290 -8.73 -29.58 -34.97
N GLN A 291 -8.85 -28.53 -35.76
CA GLN A 291 -9.33 -27.22 -35.32
C GLN A 291 -10.80 -27.29 -34.90
N GLU A 292 -11.67 -27.94 -35.69
CA GLU A 292 -13.10 -28.14 -35.37
C GLU A 292 -13.28 -28.83 -34.00
N LYS A 293 -12.48 -29.86 -33.72
CA LYS A 293 -12.51 -30.54 -32.42
C LYS A 293 -12.10 -29.62 -31.27
N LYS A 294 -11.08 -28.75 -31.49
CA LYS A 294 -10.65 -27.76 -30.49
C LYS A 294 -11.71 -26.68 -30.27
N GLU A 295 -12.34 -26.18 -31.33
CA GLU A 295 -13.40 -25.17 -31.25
C GLU A 295 -14.62 -25.69 -30.50
N ARG A 296 -15.07 -26.91 -30.76
CA ARG A 296 -16.16 -27.53 -30.00
C ARG A 296 -15.81 -27.69 -28.50
N LYS A 297 -14.54 -27.98 -28.18
CA LYS A 297 -14.08 -28.07 -26.78
C LYS A 297 -14.04 -26.68 -26.12
N LEU A 298 -13.55 -25.68 -26.84
CA LEU A 298 -13.48 -24.28 -26.36
C LEU A 298 -14.90 -23.72 -26.17
N GLN A 299 -15.83 -24.00 -27.08
CA GLN A 299 -17.23 -23.56 -26.95
C GLN A 299 -17.86 -24.12 -25.68
N LYS A 300 -17.67 -25.41 -25.39
CA LYS A 300 -18.15 -26.01 -24.13
C LYS A 300 -17.57 -25.36 -22.89
N LEU A 301 -16.25 -25.03 -22.90
CA LEU A 301 -15.62 -24.34 -21.78
C LEU A 301 -16.13 -22.91 -21.63
N LEU A 302 -16.38 -22.22 -22.76
CA LEU A 302 -16.95 -20.87 -22.75
C LEU A 302 -18.37 -20.87 -22.18
N ASP A 303 -19.20 -21.85 -22.54
CA ASP A 303 -20.56 -21.99 -22.01
C ASP A 303 -20.56 -22.25 -20.50
N VAL A 304 -19.59 -23.06 -20.00
CA VAL A 304 -19.43 -23.31 -18.58
C VAL A 304 -18.94 -22.01 -17.85
N ALA A 305 -17.99 -21.29 -18.44
CA ALA A 305 -17.49 -20.04 -17.90
C ALA A 305 -18.61 -18.98 -17.82
N ASN A 306 -19.38 -18.80 -18.89
CA ASN A 306 -20.49 -17.85 -18.92
C ASN A 306 -21.56 -18.17 -17.86
N LYS A 307 -21.90 -19.47 -17.68
CA LYS A 307 -22.80 -19.89 -16.59
C LYS A 307 -22.25 -19.53 -15.22
N LYS A 308 -20.94 -19.68 -15.01
CA LYS A 308 -20.30 -19.33 -13.74
C LYS A 308 -20.29 -17.84 -13.51
N ILE A 309 -20.03 -17.06 -14.56
CA ILE A 309 -20.10 -15.59 -14.51
C ILE A 309 -21.51 -15.14 -14.09
N ALA A 310 -22.55 -15.64 -14.75
CA ALA A 310 -23.93 -15.29 -14.42
C ALA A 310 -24.30 -15.64 -12.95
N GLN A 311 -23.81 -16.79 -12.44
CA GLN A 311 -24.01 -17.16 -11.05
C GLN A 311 -23.30 -16.20 -10.08
N LEU A 312 -22.08 -15.77 -10.42
CA LEU A 312 -21.31 -14.83 -9.60
C LEU A 312 -21.94 -13.44 -9.61
N GLU A 313 -22.40 -12.96 -10.77
CA GLU A 313 -23.12 -11.68 -10.90
C GLU A 313 -24.41 -11.65 -10.06
N ALA A 314 -25.18 -12.76 -10.08
CA ALA A 314 -26.36 -12.89 -9.22
C ALA A 314 -25.99 -12.81 -7.74
N LYS A 315 -24.92 -13.50 -7.34
CA LYS A 315 -24.44 -13.50 -5.96
C LYS A 315 -23.89 -12.12 -5.52
N ILE A 316 -23.19 -11.43 -6.40
CA ILE A 316 -22.73 -10.05 -6.17
C ILE A 316 -23.93 -9.13 -5.96
N SER A 317 -24.97 -9.22 -6.79
CA SER A 317 -26.18 -8.42 -6.67
C SER A 317 -26.92 -8.68 -5.34
N GLU A 318 -26.95 -9.91 -4.87
CA GLU A 318 -27.52 -10.29 -3.58
C GLU A 318 -26.70 -9.70 -2.42
N LEU A 319 -25.37 -9.82 -2.48
CA LEU A 319 -24.47 -9.28 -1.47
C LEU A 319 -24.52 -7.74 -1.40
N LEU A 320 -24.61 -7.06 -2.54
CA LEU A 320 -24.77 -5.61 -2.59
C LEU A 320 -26.09 -5.16 -1.92
N ARG A 321 -27.20 -5.85 -2.17
CA ARG A 321 -28.48 -5.58 -1.49
C ARG A 321 -28.39 -5.78 0.01
N SER A 322 -27.73 -6.86 0.45
CA SER A 322 -27.51 -7.15 1.87
C SER A 322 -26.64 -6.08 2.52
N ASN A 323 -25.59 -5.67 1.85
CA ASN A 323 -24.69 -4.62 2.34
C ASN A 323 -25.41 -3.27 2.49
N THR A 324 -26.22 -2.89 1.48
CA THR A 324 -27.04 -1.67 1.55
C THR A 324 -28.01 -1.72 2.74
N ASN A 325 -28.65 -2.87 2.97
CA ASN A 325 -29.54 -3.03 4.11
C ASN A 325 -28.82 -2.91 5.44
N LEU A 326 -27.66 -3.54 5.58
CA LEU A 326 -26.83 -3.44 6.79
C LEU A 326 -26.32 -2.01 7.03
N THR A 327 -25.94 -1.30 5.96
CA THR A 327 -25.53 0.10 6.05
C THR A 327 -26.67 0.98 6.56
N ASN A 328 -27.88 0.81 6.02
CA ASN A 328 -29.06 1.55 6.47
C ASN A 328 -29.38 1.26 7.95
N GLN A 329 -29.26 0.02 8.38
CA GLN A 329 -29.45 -0.36 9.79
C GLN A 329 -28.38 0.30 10.68
N LEU A 330 -27.13 0.31 10.26
CA LEU A 330 -26.01 0.94 10.97
C LEU A 330 -26.25 2.45 11.13
N ASP A 331 -26.72 3.11 10.10
CA ASP A 331 -27.00 4.55 10.12
C ASP A 331 -28.20 4.87 11.04
N GLN A 332 -29.21 4.00 11.08
CA GLN A 332 -30.31 4.11 12.05
C GLN A 332 -29.77 3.99 13.49
N PHE A 333 -28.91 3.01 13.78
CA PHE A 333 -28.30 2.87 15.11
C PHE A 333 -27.42 4.06 15.48
N ARG A 334 -26.63 4.58 14.53
CA ARG A 334 -25.80 5.80 14.75
C ARG A 334 -26.66 7.03 15.05
N SER A 335 -27.78 7.20 14.32
CA SER A 335 -28.73 8.29 14.57
C SER A 335 -29.37 8.20 15.96
N ILE A 336 -29.83 7.03 16.37
CA ILE A 336 -30.40 6.79 17.70
C ILE A 336 -29.36 7.06 18.80
N ARG A 337 -28.12 6.54 18.62
CA ARG A 337 -27.02 6.80 19.56
C ARG A 337 -26.67 8.28 19.64
N GLY A 338 -26.59 8.97 18.50
CA GLY A 338 -26.35 10.42 18.46
C GLY A 338 -27.43 11.23 19.15
N GLN A 339 -28.71 10.83 19.07
CA GLN A 339 -29.82 11.46 19.78
C GLN A 339 -29.73 11.26 21.30
N LEU A 340 -29.36 10.04 21.74
CA LEU A 340 -29.16 9.71 23.16
C LEU A 340 -27.98 10.48 23.76
N ASP A 341 -26.85 10.52 23.05
CA ASP A 341 -25.65 11.25 23.50
C ASP A 341 -25.89 12.76 23.55
N ASN A 342 -26.60 13.33 22.56
CA ASN A 342 -27.01 14.73 22.58
C ASN A 342 -28.02 15.04 23.72
N GLY A 343 -28.90 14.11 24.07
CA GLY A 343 -29.82 14.23 25.20
C GLY A 343 -29.04 14.33 26.51
N LYS A 344 -28.11 13.42 26.76
CA LYS A 344 -27.24 13.42 27.95
C LYS A 344 -26.41 14.70 28.04
N LEU A 345 -25.76 15.12 26.94
CA LEU A 345 -24.96 16.34 26.91
C LEU A 345 -25.80 17.61 27.16
N LYS A 346 -27.04 17.67 26.69
CA LYS A 346 -27.97 18.77 27.00
C LYS A 346 -28.33 18.80 28.47
N GLN A 347 -28.60 17.65 29.10
CA GLN A 347 -28.90 17.55 30.50
C GLN A 347 -27.69 17.98 31.34
N GLU A 348 -26.52 17.45 31.06
CA GLU A 348 -25.28 17.80 31.77
C GLU A 348 -24.94 19.29 31.66
N ASN A 349 -25.12 19.87 30.45
CA ASN A 349 -24.95 21.31 30.23
C ASN A 349 -25.97 22.15 31.02
N ALA A 350 -27.20 21.67 31.19
CA ALA A 350 -28.21 22.36 31.99
C ALA A 350 -27.84 22.36 33.50
N GLU A 351 -27.38 21.19 33.98
CA GLU A 351 -26.89 21.04 35.36
C GLU A 351 -25.66 21.92 35.63
N LEU A 352 -24.69 21.93 34.73
CA LEU A 352 -23.51 22.79 34.83
C LEU A 352 -23.85 24.29 34.77
N ARG A 353 -24.84 24.68 33.98
CA ARG A 353 -25.32 26.08 33.94
C ARG A 353 -26.00 26.47 35.27
N GLN A 354 -26.78 25.58 35.86
CA GLN A 354 -27.42 25.80 37.16
C GLN A 354 -26.38 25.94 38.28
N GLN A 355 -25.37 25.05 38.31
CA GLN A 355 -24.24 25.13 39.24
C GLN A 355 -23.44 26.41 39.07
N ASN A 356 -23.12 26.78 37.83
CA ASN A 356 -22.42 28.02 37.53
C ASN A 356 -23.22 29.25 37.94
N GLY A 357 -24.54 29.23 37.77
CA GLY A 357 -25.45 30.29 38.24
C GLY A 357 -25.41 30.44 39.77
N PHE A 358 -25.45 29.30 40.48
CA PHE A 358 -25.34 29.25 41.95
C PHE A 358 -24.00 29.81 42.45
N PHE A 359 -22.89 29.36 41.86
CA PHE A 359 -21.55 29.89 42.21
C PHE A 359 -21.39 31.37 41.90
N LYS A 360 -21.98 31.88 40.80
CA LYS A 360 -22.01 33.31 40.51
C LYS A 360 -22.72 34.11 41.56
N SER A 361 -23.91 33.63 42.02
CA SER A 361 -24.66 34.31 43.06
C SER A 361 -23.92 34.37 44.39
N ILE A 362 -23.19 33.33 44.76
CA ILE A 362 -22.33 33.33 45.97
C ILE A 362 -21.19 34.34 45.81
N ILE A 363 -20.50 34.37 44.64
CA ILE A 363 -19.38 35.29 44.39
C ILE A 363 -19.87 36.73 44.46
N GLU A 364 -21.04 37.01 43.92
CA GLU A 364 -21.66 38.36 43.97
C GLU A 364 -22.05 38.75 45.40
N GLN A 365 -22.68 37.84 46.18
CA GLN A 365 -23.02 38.06 47.61
C GLN A 365 -21.81 38.34 48.47
N HIS A 366 -20.64 37.80 48.15
CA HIS A 366 -19.39 38.06 48.88
C HIS A 366 -18.56 39.22 48.28
N GLY A 367 -19.10 40.02 47.33
CA GLY A 367 -18.43 41.18 46.75
C GLY A 367 -17.23 40.85 45.86
N LEU A 368 -17.05 39.58 45.46
CA LEU A 368 -15.92 39.10 44.66
C LEU A 368 -16.17 39.13 43.14
N GLY A 369 -17.23 39.78 42.67
CA GLY A 369 -17.60 39.86 41.25
C GLY A 369 -16.51 40.34 40.32
N HIS A 370 -15.58 41.17 40.83
CA HIS A 370 -14.42 41.67 40.08
C HIS A 370 -13.45 40.53 39.63
N LEU A 371 -13.46 39.40 40.30
CA LEU A 371 -12.63 38.25 39.93
C LEU A 371 -13.16 37.50 38.69
N LEU A 372 -14.47 37.64 38.37
CA LEU A 372 -15.08 37.02 37.19
C LEU A 372 -14.83 37.85 35.93
N SER A 373 -14.63 39.16 36.04
CA SER A 373 -14.36 40.05 34.89
C SER A 373 -12.91 39.91 34.36
N ARG A 374 -11.93 39.69 35.24
CA ARG A 374 -10.53 39.56 34.90
C ARG A 374 -10.22 38.35 33.99
N LYS A 375 -11.03 37.31 34.00
CA LYS A 375 -10.88 36.11 33.15
C LYS A 375 -11.41 36.27 31.72
N LYS A 376 -12.19 37.29 31.42
CA LYS A 376 -12.69 37.57 30.08
C LYS A 376 -11.65 38.32 29.20
N GLU A 377 -10.83 39.16 29.80
CA GLU A 377 -9.77 39.89 29.07
C GLU A 377 -8.60 38.99 28.65
N ASN A 378 -8.19 38.03 29.49
CA ASN A 378 -7.12 37.09 29.10
C ASN A 378 -7.51 36.10 28.01
N ARG A 379 -8.80 35.75 27.85
CA ARG A 379 -9.25 34.88 26.76
C ARG A 379 -9.37 35.57 25.39
N GLN A 380 -9.42 36.93 25.35
CA GLN A 380 -9.43 37.68 24.10
C GLN A 380 -8.00 38.01 23.61
N GLN A 381 -6.98 37.95 24.48
CA GLN A 381 -5.58 38.11 24.08
C GLN A 381 -4.97 36.81 23.54
N ASP A 382 -5.44 35.62 23.98
CA ASP A 382 -4.98 34.33 23.47
C ASP A 382 -5.68 33.90 22.15
N ALA A 383 -6.66 34.67 21.67
CA ALA A 383 -7.40 34.40 20.42
C ALA A 383 -7.02 35.35 19.27
N ARG A 384 -5.96 36.16 19.43
CA ARG A 384 -5.31 36.95 18.39
C ARG A 384 -3.90 36.45 18.15
#